data_fc2e742c4dcbc6f99b0a9e2733e9fa80
#
_entry.id   fc2e742c4dcbc6f99b0a9e2733e9fa80
#
_cell.length_a   1.000
_cell.length_b   1.000
_cell.length_c   1.000
_cell.angle_alpha   90.00
_cell.angle_beta   90.00
_cell.angle_gamma   90.00
#
_symmetry.space_group_name_H-M   'P 1'
#
loop_
_entity.id
_entity.type
_entity.pdbx_description
1 polymer ?
#
loop_
_entity_poly.entity_id
_entity_poly.type
_entity_poly.pdbx_seq_one_letter_code
_entity_poly.pdbx_strand_id
1 'polypeptide(L)'
;MGKGNATMKTPIPQPFGIDEIRFRNCFSAPSYRIFVALVLGWVLTVGNHRVSQVILTMRLHESRHFATIYRFLRKGQWEPDWVSHTLFRILVEILVAEGIEIRAVVDDTLNKHRGKQICGAGWQHDGSVPKQGKKAEQKGYGVCFVIIGLAIRFPGISDRVFCLPYAARLWWPKKAKVKPQGLGAPKN
;
A
#
# COMPACT_ATOMS: atom_id res chain seq x y z
N MET A 1 -9.85 -2.88 45.49
CA MET A 1 -9.84 -1.83 44.43
C MET A 1 -9.49 -2.45 43.12
N GLY A 2 -10.50 -2.92 42.38
CA GLY A 2 -10.34 -3.58 41.06
C GLY A 2 -10.24 -2.52 39.97
N LYS A 3 -9.11 -2.50 39.24
CA LYS A 3 -8.97 -1.69 38.02
C LYS A 3 -9.68 -2.43 36.90
N GLY A 4 -10.90 -2.00 36.60
CA GLY A 4 -11.62 -2.47 35.41
C GLY A 4 -10.89 -2.07 34.12
N ASN A 5 -10.38 -3.05 33.38
CA ASN A 5 -9.88 -2.88 32.03
C ASN A 5 -11.08 -2.61 31.12
N ALA A 6 -11.37 -1.33 30.89
CA ALA A 6 -12.32 -0.92 29.87
C ALA A 6 -11.66 -1.12 28.50
N THR A 7 -11.92 -2.26 27.88
CA THR A 7 -11.59 -2.51 26.48
C THR A 7 -12.51 -1.62 25.65
N MET A 8 -12.07 -0.45 25.24
CA MET A 8 -12.80 0.38 24.27
C MET A 8 -12.88 -0.41 22.95
N LYS A 9 -14.02 -1.02 22.70
CA LYS A 9 -14.41 -1.49 21.37
C LYS A 9 -14.80 -0.26 20.55
N THR A 10 -13.90 0.23 19.71
CA THR A 10 -14.24 1.23 18.70
C THR A 10 -15.24 0.56 17.75
N PRO A 11 -16.50 1.02 17.65
CA PRO A 11 -17.46 0.42 16.73
C PRO A 11 -17.02 0.73 15.31
N ILE A 12 -16.73 -0.31 14.53
CA ILE A 12 -16.44 -0.20 13.10
C ILE A 12 -17.77 0.03 12.38
N PRO A 13 -17.91 1.07 11.55
CA PRO A 13 -19.12 1.27 10.75
C PRO A 13 -19.43 0.06 9.88
N GLN A 14 -20.66 -0.43 9.93
CA GLN A 14 -21.14 -1.66 9.28
C GLN A 14 -20.87 -1.79 7.77
N PRO A 15 -20.91 -0.74 6.94
CA PRO A 15 -20.66 -0.90 5.50
C PRO A 15 -19.21 -1.31 5.15
N PHE A 16 -18.24 -1.08 6.04
CA PHE A 16 -16.84 -1.51 5.85
C PHE A 16 -16.58 -2.94 6.37
N GLY A 17 -17.51 -3.55 7.09
CA GLY A 17 -17.28 -4.80 7.82
C GLY A 17 -17.12 -6.03 6.93
N ILE A 18 -17.78 -6.09 5.76
CA ILE A 18 -17.80 -7.30 4.93
C ILE A 18 -16.47 -7.50 4.21
N ASP A 19 -15.91 -6.45 3.65
CA ASP A 19 -14.65 -6.53 2.89
C ASP A 19 -13.43 -6.65 3.79
N GLU A 20 -13.49 -6.07 4.99
CA GLU A 20 -12.45 -6.22 6.01
C GLU A 20 -12.29 -7.67 6.46
N ILE A 21 -13.38 -8.42 6.61
CA ILE A 21 -13.34 -9.83 7.04
C ILE A 21 -12.54 -10.69 6.06
N ARG A 22 -12.56 -10.38 4.77
CA ARG A 22 -11.82 -11.11 3.74
C ARG A 22 -10.30 -11.01 3.92
N PHE A 23 -9.80 -9.89 4.43
CA PHE A 23 -8.39 -9.70 4.73
C PHE A 23 -7.92 -10.39 6.02
N ARG A 24 -8.85 -10.91 6.84
CA ARG A 24 -8.50 -11.54 8.12
C ARG A 24 -7.51 -12.69 7.96
N ASN A 25 -7.64 -13.47 6.90
CA ASN A 25 -6.78 -14.62 6.63
C ASN A 25 -5.36 -14.22 6.18
N CYS A 26 -5.15 -12.95 5.80
CA CYS A 26 -3.83 -12.43 5.44
C CYS A 26 -2.97 -12.08 6.65
N PHE A 27 -3.54 -12.08 7.87
CA PHE A 27 -2.88 -11.56 9.07
C PHE A 27 -3.14 -12.43 10.30
N SER A 28 -2.21 -12.38 11.26
CA SER A 28 -2.52 -12.82 12.62
C SER A 28 -3.57 -11.88 13.25
N ALA A 29 -4.33 -12.36 14.23
CA ALA A 29 -5.39 -11.56 14.86
C ALA A 29 -4.92 -10.19 15.42
N PRO A 30 -3.74 -10.06 16.08
CA PRO A 30 -3.21 -8.76 16.48
C PRO A 30 -2.84 -7.85 15.30
N SER A 31 -2.25 -8.41 14.24
CA SER A 31 -1.84 -7.69 13.03
C SER A 31 -3.04 -7.20 12.23
N TYR A 32 -4.09 -8.01 12.13
CA TYR A 32 -5.33 -7.65 11.47
C TYR A 32 -5.99 -6.40 12.08
N ARG A 33 -6.02 -6.31 13.42
CA ARG A 33 -6.56 -5.12 14.11
C ARG A 33 -5.78 -3.85 13.77
N ILE A 34 -4.46 -3.95 13.64
CA ILE A 34 -3.62 -2.82 13.24
C ILE A 34 -3.87 -2.47 11.78
N PHE A 35 -3.95 -3.47 10.90
CA PHE A 35 -4.25 -3.29 9.48
C PHE A 35 -5.57 -2.53 9.28
N VAL A 36 -6.67 -3.00 9.87
CA VAL A 36 -7.99 -2.35 9.78
C VAL A 36 -7.93 -0.91 10.28
N ALA A 37 -7.33 -0.69 11.46
CA ALA A 37 -7.20 0.65 12.02
C ALA A 37 -6.39 1.58 11.12
N LEU A 38 -5.33 1.09 10.47
CA LEU A 38 -4.54 1.87 9.52
C LEU A 38 -5.32 2.20 8.24
N VAL A 39 -6.03 1.23 7.67
CA VAL A 39 -6.85 1.44 6.46
C VAL A 39 -7.92 2.49 6.72
N LEU A 40 -8.71 2.32 7.78
CA LEU A 40 -9.72 3.30 8.17
C LEU A 40 -9.10 4.67 8.47
N GLY A 41 -7.97 4.69 9.17
CA GLY A 41 -7.27 5.92 9.48
C GLY A 41 -6.77 6.65 8.23
N TRP A 42 -6.30 5.94 7.21
CA TRP A 42 -5.93 6.56 5.94
C TRP A 42 -7.13 7.17 5.21
N VAL A 43 -8.28 6.51 5.23
CA VAL A 43 -9.51 7.05 4.64
C VAL A 43 -10.01 8.29 5.39
N LEU A 44 -9.92 8.29 6.72
CA LEU A 44 -10.44 9.36 7.58
C LEU A 44 -9.47 10.53 7.77
N THR A 45 -8.19 10.34 7.47
CA THR A 45 -7.18 11.41 7.65
C THR A 45 -7.33 12.46 6.56
N VAL A 46 -7.53 13.70 6.96
CA VAL A 46 -7.56 14.86 6.06
C VAL A 46 -6.15 15.45 5.95
N GLY A 47 -5.71 15.74 4.74
CA GLY A 47 -4.41 16.37 4.46
C GLY A 47 -3.28 15.36 4.29
N ASN A 48 -2.21 15.45 5.10
CA ASN A 48 -1.04 14.59 4.94
C ASN A 48 -1.28 13.17 5.47
N HIS A 49 -1.27 12.17 4.59
CA HIS A 49 -1.46 10.76 4.93
C HIS A 49 -0.17 10.08 5.47
N ARG A 50 0.55 10.76 6.38
CA ARG A 50 1.69 10.17 7.08
C ARG A 50 1.20 9.17 8.13
N VAL A 51 1.94 8.09 8.33
CA VAL A 51 1.59 7.07 9.34
C VAL A 51 1.37 7.69 10.73
N SER A 52 2.20 8.67 11.12
CA SER A 52 2.03 9.39 12.40
C SER A 52 0.69 10.13 12.47
N GLN A 53 0.26 10.77 11.38
CA GLN A 53 -1.02 11.46 11.33
C GLN A 53 -2.19 10.48 11.43
N VAL A 54 -2.11 9.36 10.71
CA VAL A 54 -3.10 8.27 10.78
C VAL A 54 -3.23 7.74 12.22
N ILE A 55 -2.10 7.54 12.92
CA ILE A 55 -2.09 7.09 14.32
C ILE A 55 -2.83 8.09 15.21
N LEU A 56 -2.62 9.39 15.01
CA LEU A 56 -3.28 10.45 15.77
C LEU A 56 -4.78 10.52 15.46
N THR A 57 -5.16 10.50 14.16
CA THR A 57 -6.57 10.52 13.73
C THR A 57 -7.37 9.38 14.33
N MET A 58 -6.79 8.19 14.38
CA MET A 58 -7.42 7.00 14.95
C MET A 58 -7.23 6.85 16.46
N ARG A 59 -6.58 7.81 17.12
CA ARG A 59 -6.23 7.76 18.55
C ARG A 59 -5.52 6.48 18.99
N LEU A 60 -4.78 5.85 18.07
CA LEU A 60 -4.10 4.59 18.34
C LEU A 60 -2.99 4.74 19.39
N HIS A 61 -2.45 5.95 19.56
CA HIS A 61 -1.43 6.27 20.56
C HIS A 61 -1.96 6.13 22.01
N GLU A 62 -3.28 6.20 22.23
CA GLU A 62 -3.88 6.02 23.56
C GLU A 62 -3.88 4.54 23.99
N SER A 63 -3.94 3.61 23.05
CA SER A 63 -4.03 2.17 23.32
C SER A 63 -2.75 1.40 22.96
N ARG A 64 -1.88 1.96 22.12
CA ARG A 64 -0.67 1.32 21.62
C ARG A 64 0.47 2.32 21.43
N HIS A 65 1.68 1.89 21.77
CA HIS A 65 2.87 2.68 21.48
C HIS A 65 3.11 2.81 19.97
N PHE A 66 3.52 3.98 19.49
CA PHE A 66 3.83 4.23 18.07
C PHE A 66 4.76 3.17 17.46
N ALA A 67 5.78 2.72 18.22
CA ALA A 67 6.71 1.69 17.75
C ALA A 67 6.03 0.37 17.38
N THR A 68 4.88 0.02 17.99
CA THR A 68 4.14 -1.20 17.67
C THR A 68 3.58 -1.14 16.25
N ILE A 69 3.06 0.02 15.85
CA ILE A 69 2.50 0.24 14.52
C ILE A 69 3.60 0.30 13.47
N TYR A 70 4.69 1.01 13.76
CA TYR A 70 5.86 1.00 12.86
C TYR A 70 6.49 -0.39 12.73
N ARG A 71 6.47 -1.21 13.80
CA ARG A 71 6.95 -2.60 13.74
C ARG A 71 6.05 -3.45 12.83
N PHE A 72 4.74 -3.28 12.89
CA PHE A 72 3.81 -3.95 11.96
C PHE A 72 4.15 -3.65 10.50
N LEU A 73 4.41 -2.38 10.15
CA LEU A 73 4.77 -1.99 8.79
C LEU A 73 6.16 -2.47 8.36
N ARG A 74 7.13 -2.55 9.29
CA ARG A 74 8.53 -2.89 8.98
C ARG A 74 8.86 -4.38 9.08
N LYS A 75 8.24 -5.07 10.03
CA LYS A 75 8.59 -6.43 10.45
C LYS A 75 7.35 -7.31 10.66
N GLY A 76 6.18 -6.88 10.24
CA GLY A 76 4.96 -7.67 10.31
C GLY A 76 5.14 -8.96 9.51
N GLN A 77 4.74 -10.08 10.11
CA GLN A 77 4.72 -11.38 9.44
C GLN A 77 3.41 -11.50 8.65
N TRP A 78 3.32 -10.75 7.57
CA TRP A 78 2.21 -10.82 6.62
C TRP A 78 2.77 -10.74 5.21
N GLU A 79 2.11 -11.44 4.30
CA GLU A 79 2.57 -11.57 2.93
C GLU A 79 1.85 -10.53 2.05
N PRO A 80 2.58 -9.57 1.45
CA PRO A 80 1.98 -8.54 0.59
C PRO A 80 1.20 -9.11 -0.59
N ASP A 81 1.60 -10.28 -1.09
CA ASP A 81 0.95 -10.92 -2.23
C ASP A 81 -0.43 -11.44 -1.88
N TRP A 82 -0.59 -12.00 -0.68
CA TRP A 82 -1.90 -12.44 -0.21
C TRP A 82 -2.86 -11.26 -0.05
N VAL A 83 -2.37 -10.12 0.47
CA VAL A 83 -3.16 -8.90 0.58
C VAL A 83 -3.55 -8.38 -0.80
N SER A 84 -2.60 -8.30 -1.73
CA SER A 84 -2.84 -7.86 -3.11
C SER A 84 -3.82 -8.77 -3.85
N HIS A 85 -3.68 -10.08 -3.72
CA HIS A 85 -4.59 -11.05 -4.31
C HIS A 85 -6.01 -10.94 -3.73
N THR A 86 -6.13 -10.77 -2.42
CA THR A 86 -7.42 -10.57 -1.76
C THR A 86 -8.08 -9.30 -2.25
N LEU A 87 -7.34 -8.19 -2.34
CA LEU A 87 -7.84 -6.93 -2.88
C LEU A 87 -8.29 -7.08 -4.34
N PHE A 88 -7.48 -7.73 -5.18
CA PHE A 88 -7.83 -8.01 -6.56
C PHE A 88 -9.17 -8.75 -6.68
N ARG A 89 -9.35 -9.82 -5.90
CA ARG A 89 -10.61 -10.58 -5.90
C ARG A 89 -11.81 -9.74 -5.49
N ILE A 90 -11.66 -8.90 -4.47
CA ILE A 90 -12.72 -7.98 -4.03
C ILE A 90 -13.07 -7.00 -5.15
N LEU A 91 -12.06 -6.38 -5.78
CA LEU A 91 -12.28 -5.43 -6.86
C LEU A 91 -12.98 -6.08 -8.07
N VAL A 92 -12.56 -7.28 -8.46
CA VAL A 92 -13.19 -8.02 -9.56
C VAL A 92 -14.64 -8.36 -9.23
N GLU A 93 -14.91 -8.90 -8.06
CA GLU A 93 -16.25 -9.30 -7.63
C GLU A 93 -17.23 -8.13 -7.55
N ILE A 94 -16.77 -6.97 -7.07
CA ILE A 94 -17.65 -5.80 -6.88
C ILE A 94 -17.79 -4.99 -8.17
N LEU A 95 -16.75 -4.90 -9.00
CA LEU A 95 -16.67 -3.90 -10.06
C LEU A 95 -16.66 -4.47 -11.48
N VAL A 96 -16.44 -5.77 -11.64
CA VAL A 96 -16.40 -6.41 -12.95
C VAL A 96 -17.65 -7.26 -13.12
N ALA A 97 -18.49 -6.90 -14.08
CA ALA A 97 -19.68 -7.70 -14.38
C ALA A 97 -19.28 -9.06 -14.97
N GLU A 98 -20.11 -10.06 -14.74
CA GLU A 98 -19.90 -11.40 -15.26
C GLU A 98 -19.75 -11.40 -16.80
N GLY A 99 -18.76 -12.14 -17.31
CA GLY A 99 -18.47 -12.21 -18.76
C GLY A 99 -17.68 -11.01 -19.30
N ILE A 100 -17.35 -10.02 -18.51
CA ILE A 100 -16.50 -8.89 -18.94
C ILE A 100 -15.02 -9.24 -18.83
N GLU A 101 -14.27 -8.89 -19.86
CA GLU A 101 -12.81 -9.07 -19.90
C GLU A 101 -12.12 -8.26 -18.81
N ILE A 102 -11.25 -8.92 -18.02
CA ILE A 102 -10.42 -8.26 -17.01
C ILE A 102 -9.18 -7.67 -17.70
N ARG A 103 -9.01 -6.36 -17.59
CA ARG A 103 -7.86 -5.63 -18.13
C ARG A 103 -6.96 -5.14 -17.01
N ALA A 104 -5.71 -5.59 -17.02
CA ALA A 104 -4.69 -5.12 -16.09
C ALA A 104 -3.78 -4.08 -16.78
N VAL A 105 -3.38 -3.07 -16.02
CA VAL A 105 -2.41 -2.05 -16.41
C VAL A 105 -1.20 -2.21 -15.50
N VAL A 106 -0.01 -2.20 -16.10
CA VAL A 106 1.26 -2.22 -15.37
C VAL A 106 2.01 -0.94 -15.68
N ASP A 107 2.43 -0.25 -14.63
CA ASP A 107 3.20 1.00 -14.76
C ASP A 107 4.28 1.06 -13.69
N ASP A 108 5.33 1.86 -13.92
CA ASP A 108 6.37 2.09 -12.95
C ASP A 108 6.33 3.52 -12.40
N THR A 109 6.55 3.65 -11.10
CA THR A 109 6.52 4.94 -10.42
C THR A 109 7.81 5.16 -9.65
N LEU A 110 8.58 6.18 -10.04
CA LEU A 110 9.79 6.58 -9.34
C LEU A 110 9.46 7.53 -8.18
N ASN A 111 9.63 7.04 -6.97
CA ASN A 111 9.56 7.87 -5.76
C ASN A 111 10.94 8.46 -5.47
N LYS A 112 11.11 9.76 -5.75
CA LYS A 112 12.39 10.47 -5.63
C LYS A 112 12.80 10.63 -4.18
N HIS A 113 14.03 10.26 -3.87
CA HIS A 113 14.62 10.39 -2.54
C HIS A 113 16.03 10.96 -2.61
N ARG A 114 16.43 11.68 -1.57
CA ARG A 114 17.79 12.24 -1.44
C ARG A 114 18.71 11.39 -0.52
N GLY A 115 18.14 10.46 0.24
CA GLY A 115 18.88 9.65 1.21
C GLY A 115 19.72 8.57 0.55
N LYS A 116 21.00 8.49 0.93
CA LYS A 116 21.96 7.49 0.39
C LYS A 116 21.79 6.08 0.97
N GLN A 117 21.08 5.94 2.10
CA GLN A 117 20.91 4.70 2.86
C GLN A 117 19.49 4.09 2.69
N ILE A 118 18.77 4.49 1.65
CA ILE A 118 17.42 3.98 1.39
C ILE A 118 17.54 2.65 0.65
N CYS A 119 16.90 1.63 1.20
CA CYS A 119 16.84 0.29 0.64
C CYS A 119 16.18 0.33 -0.74
N GLY A 120 16.82 -0.23 -1.78
CA GLY A 120 16.29 -0.23 -3.15
C GLY A 120 16.45 1.08 -3.91
N ALA A 121 17.00 2.14 -3.30
CA ALA A 121 17.22 3.38 -4.02
C ALA A 121 18.40 3.28 -5.00
N GLY A 122 18.24 3.90 -6.14
CA GLY A 122 19.26 3.97 -7.19
C GLY A 122 18.90 5.00 -8.26
N TRP A 123 19.80 5.20 -9.21
CA TRP A 123 19.54 5.99 -10.39
C TRP A 123 18.70 5.19 -11.39
N GLN A 124 17.56 5.71 -11.77
CA GLN A 124 16.60 5.05 -12.65
C GLN A 124 16.04 6.04 -13.67
N HIS A 125 15.37 5.51 -14.69
CA HIS A 125 14.65 6.34 -15.64
C HIS A 125 13.56 7.16 -14.94
N ASP A 126 13.46 8.44 -15.30
CA ASP A 126 12.46 9.36 -14.77
C ASP A 126 11.64 9.93 -15.93
N GLY A 127 10.52 9.30 -16.26
CA GLY A 127 9.63 9.73 -17.33
C GLY A 127 8.96 11.09 -17.08
N SER A 128 8.99 11.60 -15.85
CA SER A 128 8.43 12.90 -15.50
C SER A 128 9.32 14.09 -15.92
N VAL A 129 10.59 13.83 -16.25
CA VAL A 129 11.53 14.86 -16.70
C VAL A 129 11.38 15.07 -18.20
N PRO A 130 11.04 16.29 -18.67
CA PRO A 130 10.95 16.58 -20.09
C PRO A 130 12.29 16.35 -20.81
N LYS A 131 12.25 15.77 -22.00
CA LYS A 131 13.45 15.65 -22.85
C LYS A 131 13.90 17.05 -23.30
N GLN A 132 14.88 17.63 -22.67
CA GLN A 132 15.50 18.88 -23.08
C GLN A 132 16.77 18.57 -23.87
N GLY A 133 16.70 18.65 -25.20
CA GLY A 133 17.86 18.46 -26.11
C GLY A 133 18.25 16.98 -26.31
N LYS A 134 19.22 16.75 -27.24
CA LYS A 134 19.65 15.41 -27.66
C LYS A 134 20.41 14.59 -26.60
N LYS A 135 20.79 15.17 -25.47
CA LYS A 135 21.64 14.54 -24.43
C LYS A 135 21.07 14.60 -23.00
N ALA A 136 19.85 15.09 -22.80
CA ALA A 136 19.30 15.15 -21.45
C ALA A 136 18.90 13.74 -21.00
N GLU A 137 19.69 13.17 -20.11
CA GLU A 137 19.38 11.88 -19.48
C GLU A 137 18.20 12.07 -18.51
N GLN A 138 17.06 11.44 -18.83
CA GLN A 138 15.91 11.38 -17.93
C GLN A 138 16.24 10.41 -16.79
N LYS A 139 17.01 10.85 -15.82
CA LYS A 139 17.41 10.05 -14.65
C LYS A 139 16.99 10.73 -13.35
N GLY A 140 16.41 9.96 -12.45
CA GLY A 140 16.10 10.35 -11.09
C GLY A 140 16.71 9.36 -10.10
N TYR A 141 17.12 9.87 -8.93
CA TYR A 141 17.55 9.01 -7.82
C TYR A 141 16.37 8.77 -6.89
N GLY A 142 16.06 7.51 -6.66
CA GLY A 142 14.91 7.14 -5.82
C GLY A 142 14.64 5.65 -5.79
N VAL A 143 13.47 5.32 -5.28
CA VAL A 143 12.93 3.96 -5.19
C VAL A 143 11.84 3.82 -6.24
N CYS A 144 11.94 2.83 -7.11
CA CYS A 144 10.95 2.54 -8.14
C CYS A 144 10.00 1.43 -7.69
N PHE A 145 8.71 1.65 -7.86
CA PHE A 145 7.69 0.64 -7.66
C PHE A 145 7.03 0.31 -8.98
N VAL A 146 6.92 -0.98 -9.27
CA VAL A 146 6.04 -1.49 -10.34
C VAL A 146 4.67 -1.66 -9.74
N ILE A 147 3.69 -0.95 -10.27
CA ILE A 147 2.30 -0.95 -9.81
C ILE A 147 1.45 -1.69 -10.83
N ILE A 148 0.58 -2.57 -10.34
CA ILE A 148 -0.39 -3.27 -11.16
C ILE A 148 -1.78 -2.79 -10.75
N GLY A 149 -2.54 -2.31 -11.73
CA GLY A 149 -3.89 -1.81 -11.53
C GLY A 149 -4.91 -2.51 -12.40
N LEU A 150 -6.15 -2.53 -11.95
CA LEU A 150 -7.30 -3.00 -12.69
C LEU A 150 -7.93 -1.82 -13.45
N ALA A 151 -8.05 -1.95 -14.77
CA ALA A 151 -8.68 -0.94 -15.62
C ALA A 151 -10.19 -1.14 -15.65
N ILE A 152 -10.95 -0.18 -15.13
CA ILE A 152 -12.40 -0.26 -15.00
C ILE A 152 -13.07 0.98 -15.60
N ARG A 153 -14.23 0.78 -16.19
CA ARG A 153 -15.15 1.85 -16.56
C ARG A 153 -16.36 1.82 -15.66
N PHE A 154 -16.84 2.98 -15.29
CA PHE A 154 -18.09 3.14 -14.52
C PHE A 154 -19.16 3.75 -15.43
N PRO A 155 -19.93 2.92 -16.16
CA PRO A 155 -21.01 3.42 -17.02
C PRO A 155 -22.00 4.28 -16.22
N GLY A 156 -22.39 5.41 -16.76
CA GLY A 156 -23.28 6.36 -16.08
C GLY A 156 -22.58 7.34 -15.11
N ILE A 157 -21.30 7.13 -14.79
CA ILE A 157 -20.52 8.06 -13.97
C ILE A 157 -19.48 8.79 -14.83
N SER A 158 -18.74 8.05 -15.68
CA SER A 158 -17.72 8.63 -16.54
C SER A 158 -17.37 7.70 -17.69
N ASP A 159 -17.09 8.28 -18.87
CA ASP A 159 -16.57 7.54 -20.03
C ASP A 159 -15.07 7.22 -19.90
N ARG A 160 -14.40 7.75 -18.87
CA ARG A 160 -12.98 7.51 -18.64
C ARG A 160 -12.74 6.13 -18.05
N VAL A 161 -11.58 5.56 -18.39
CA VAL A 161 -11.06 4.36 -17.74
C VAL A 161 -10.35 4.77 -16.45
N PHE A 162 -10.75 4.16 -15.35
CA PHE A 162 -10.07 4.30 -14.06
C PHE A 162 -9.11 3.12 -13.88
N CYS A 163 -7.92 3.40 -13.38
CA CYS A 163 -6.96 2.38 -12.99
C CYS A 163 -6.96 2.28 -11.46
N LEU A 164 -7.42 1.15 -10.92
CA LEU A 164 -7.45 0.88 -9.49
C LEU A 164 -6.24 0.02 -9.11
N PRO A 165 -5.21 0.59 -8.46
CA PRO A 165 -4.03 -0.16 -8.08
C PRO A 165 -4.37 -1.22 -7.02
N TYR A 166 -3.96 -2.47 -7.24
CA TYR A 166 -4.15 -3.55 -6.28
C TYR A 166 -2.86 -4.24 -5.85
N ALA A 167 -1.77 -4.06 -6.58
CA ALA A 167 -0.47 -4.59 -6.23
C ALA A 167 0.64 -3.57 -6.51
N ALA A 168 1.65 -3.56 -5.66
CA ALA A 168 2.87 -2.78 -5.85
C ALA A 168 4.10 -3.63 -5.48
N ARG A 169 5.11 -3.61 -6.31
CA ARG A 169 6.38 -4.31 -6.09
C ARG A 169 7.54 -3.35 -6.17
N LEU A 170 8.46 -3.46 -5.22
CA LEU A 170 9.71 -2.72 -5.26
C LEU A 170 10.58 -3.27 -6.39
N TRP A 171 10.97 -2.41 -7.31
CA TRP A 171 11.98 -2.72 -8.31
C TRP A 171 13.39 -2.59 -7.74
N TRP A 172 14.20 -3.64 -7.90
CA TRP A 172 15.58 -3.66 -7.43
C TRP A 172 16.54 -3.33 -8.56
N PRO A 173 17.16 -2.15 -8.57
CA PRO A 173 18.21 -1.86 -9.53
C PRO A 173 19.43 -2.77 -9.27
N LYS A 174 20.05 -3.30 -10.33
CA LYS A 174 21.22 -4.19 -10.25
C LYS A 174 22.36 -3.63 -9.38
N LYS A 175 22.48 -2.30 -9.29
CA LYS A 175 23.49 -1.57 -8.51
C LYS A 175 22.93 -0.95 -7.23
N ALA A 176 21.86 -1.46 -6.64
CA ALA A 176 21.34 -0.95 -5.38
C ALA A 176 22.40 -1.12 -4.27
N LYS A 177 22.71 -0.01 -3.58
CA LYS A 177 23.75 0.01 -2.53
C LYS A 177 23.33 -0.71 -1.26
N VAL A 178 22.05 -0.72 -0.96
CA VAL A 178 21.49 -1.32 0.27
C VAL A 178 20.49 -2.40 -0.13
N LYS A 179 20.80 -3.66 0.20
CA LYS A 179 19.91 -4.80 0.02
C LYS A 179 19.13 -5.06 1.31
N PRO A 180 17.89 -5.57 1.26
CA PRO A 180 17.16 -5.95 2.46
C PRO A 180 17.90 -7.07 3.19
N GLN A 181 18.08 -6.90 4.49
CA GLN A 181 18.48 -8.02 5.35
C GLN A 181 17.24 -8.89 5.59
N GLY A 182 17.24 -10.12 5.10
CA GLY A 182 16.24 -11.13 5.44
C GLY A 182 15.03 -11.28 4.49
N LEU A 183 14.92 -10.47 3.44
CA LEU A 183 13.99 -10.79 2.33
C LEU A 183 14.82 -11.51 1.26
N GLY A 184 14.49 -12.77 1.01
CA GLY A 184 15.08 -13.50 -0.11
C GLY A 184 14.99 -12.66 -1.37
N ALA A 185 16.11 -12.47 -2.09
CA ALA A 185 16.07 -11.82 -3.40
C ALA A 185 15.01 -12.53 -4.26
N PRO A 186 14.19 -11.79 -5.04
CA PRO A 186 13.29 -12.44 -5.98
C PRO A 186 14.14 -13.39 -6.83
N LYS A 187 13.78 -14.67 -6.82
CA LYS A 187 14.38 -15.66 -7.72
C LYS A 187 13.99 -15.23 -9.13
N ASN A 188 14.99 -14.94 -9.96
CA ASN A 188 14.81 -14.68 -11.39
C ASN A 188 14.17 -15.88 -12.05
#